data_206d183ce1d7530aac102097744744a6
#
_entry.id   206d183ce1d7530aac102097744744a6
#
_cell.length_a   1.000
_cell.length_b   1.000
_cell.length_c   1.000
_cell.angle_alpha   90.00
_cell.angle_beta   90.00
_cell.angle_gamma   90.00
#
_symmetry.space_group_name_H-M   'P 1'
#
loop_
_entity.id
_entity.type
_entity.pdbx_description
1 polymer ?
#
loop_
_entity_poly.entity_id
_entity_poly.type
_entity_poly.pdbx_seq_one_letter_code
_entity_poly.pdbx_strand_id
1 'polypeptide(L)'
;ENRAQGSKGISDSISKLQVITLEENVKKYDLNFFSLGDERQGIVHVIGPEQGLTLPGMTVVCGDSHTSTHGAFGALAMGIGTSEVEHVLATQCLIAYKQKNMRINIEGDLLERVSAKDVTMFIIGQIGTAGGTGFNIEYAGSTIENLSMEGRMTLCNMSIEAGARSGMVAPDQTTFDYIKAVSYTHLTLPTKRI
;
A
#
# COMPACT_ATOMS: atom_id res chain seq x y z
N GLU A 1 -20.41 8.68 -5.81
CA GLU A 1 -21.22 7.98 -6.80
C GLU A 1 -21.84 6.70 -6.22
N ASN A 2 -22.98 6.25 -6.76
CA ASN A 2 -23.73 5.13 -6.20
C ASN A 2 -23.10 3.78 -6.56
N ARG A 3 -22.35 3.19 -5.64
CA ARG A 3 -21.65 1.91 -5.82
C ARG A 3 -22.58 0.76 -6.22
N ALA A 4 -23.82 0.74 -5.72
CA ALA A 4 -24.77 -0.31 -6.02
C ALA A 4 -25.19 -0.35 -7.51
N GLN A 5 -24.97 0.72 -8.26
CA GLN A 5 -25.26 0.81 -9.70
C GLN A 5 -24.03 0.51 -10.57
N GLY A 6 -22.86 0.31 -9.95
CA GLY A 6 -21.60 0.10 -10.67
C GLY A 6 -21.31 1.27 -11.63
N SER A 7 -20.73 0.97 -12.80
CA SER A 7 -20.41 2.00 -13.81
C SER A 7 -21.64 2.79 -14.31
N LYS A 8 -22.85 2.25 -14.18
CA LYS A 8 -24.09 2.97 -14.55
C LYS A 8 -24.40 4.14 -13.63
N GLY A 9 -23.93 4.12 -12.38
CA GLY A 9 -24.11 5.20 -11.40
C GLY A 9 -23.18 6.40 -11.61
N ILE A 10 -22.23 6.32 -12.55
CA ILE A 10 -21.26 7.39 -12.81
C ILE A 10 -21.86 8.40 -13.78
N SER A 11 -21.97 9.64 -13.34
CA SER A 11 -22.54 10.75 -14.13
C SER A 11 -21.52 11.37 -15.08
N ASP A 12 -20.26 11.50 -14.64
CA ASP A 12 -19.18 12.02 -15.47
C ASP A 12 -18.79 11.04 -16.58
N SER A 13 -18.81 11.52 -17.82
CA SER A 13 -18.59 10.67 -19.00
C SER A 13 -17.16 10.14 -19.10
N ILE A 14 -16.18 10.91 -18.68
CA ILE A 14 -14.75 10.52 -18.74
C ILE A 14 -14.49 9.44 -17.67
N SER A 15 -14.90 9.68 -16.44
CA SER A 15 -14.77 8.71 -15.34
C SER A 15 -15.50 7.40 -15.67
N LYS A 16 -16.69 7.50 -16.27
CA LYS A 16 -17.45 6.34 -16.72
C LYS A 16 -16.72 5.54 -17.79
N LEU A 17 -16.13 6.23 -18.77
CA LEU A 17 -15.35 5.58 -19.83
C LEU A 17 -14.15 4.86 -19.26
N GLN A 18 -13.41 5.46 -18.31
CA GLN A 18 -12.27 4.83 -17.65
C GLN A 18 -12.66 3.54 -16.93
N VAL A 19 -13.76 3.55 -16.17
CA VAL A 19 -14.24 2.36 -15.46
C VAL A 19 -14.67 1.26 -16.41
N ILE A 20 -15.45 1.61 -17.46
CA ILE A 20 -15.89 0.64 -18.46
C ILE A 20 -14.70 0.01 -19.19
N THR A 21 -13.73 0.83 -19.60
CA THR A 21 -12.52 0.34 -20.28
C THR A 21 -11.72 -0.60 -19.39
N LEU A 22 -11.60 -0.28 -18.09
CA LEU A 22 -10.94 -1.16 -17.12
C LEU A 22 -11.69 -2.50 -17.00
N GLU A 23 -13.02 -2.48 -16.86
CA GLU A 23 -13.85 -3.69 -16.78
C GLU A 23 -13.72 -4.58 -18.03
N GLU A 24 -13.68 -3.97 -19.22
CA GLU A 24 -13.47 -4.67 -20.48
C GLU A 24 -12.08 -5.30 -20.58
N ASN A 25 -11.04 -4.55 -20.21
CA ASN A 25 -9.68 -5.03 -20.22
C ASN A 25 -9.46 -6.19 -19.23
N VAL A 26 -9.99 -6.08 -18.02
CA VAL A 26 -9.94 -7.14 -17.02
C VAL A 26 -10.56 -8.44 -17.53
N LYS A 27 -11.73 -8.36 -18.17
CA LYS A 27 -12.38 -9.52 -18.78
C LYS A 27 -11.58 -10.10 -19.96
N LYS A 28 -11.03 -9.22 -20.80
CA LYS A 28 -10.23 -9.61 -21.97
C LYS A 28 -8.97 -10.37 -21.58
N TYR A 29 -8.33 -9.99 -20.47
CA TYR A 29 -7.06 -10.56 -20.02
C TYR A 29 -7.19 -11.53 -18.84
N ASP A 30 -8.43 -11.85 -18.43
CA ASP A 30 -8.75 -12.77 -17.31
C ASP A 30 -8.02 -12.40 -16.02
N LEU A 31 -8.09 -11.12 -15.64
CA LEU A 31 -7.42 -10.59 -14.46
C LEU A 31 -8.36 -10.60 -13.24
N ASN A 32 -7.78 -10.75 -12.04
CA ASN A 32 -8.52 -10.57 -10.79
C ASN A 32 -8.94 -9.10 -10.63
N PHE A 33 -10.22 -8.89 -10.33
CA PHE A 33 -10.78 -7.56 -10.24
C PHE A 33 -11.93 -7.47 -9.25
N PHE A 34 -11.90 -6.47 -8.38
CA PHE A 34 -13.00 -6.13 -7.50
C PHE A 34 -13.74 -4.93 -8.10
N SER A 35 -14.80 -5.18 -8.84
CA SER A 35 -15.57 -4.15 -9.55
C SER A 35 -16.29 -3.21 -8.59
N LEU A 36 -16.76 -2.08 -9.13
CA LEU A 36 -17.72 -1.24 -8.40
C LEU A 36 -18.96 -2.05 -8.02
N GLY A 37 -19.27 -2.11 -6.73
CA GLY A 37 -20.36 -2.93 -6.18
C GLY A 37 -19.91 -4.30 -5.63
N ASP A 38 -18.68 -4.75 -5.87
CA ASP A 38 -18.11 -5.89 -5.15
C ASP A 38 -17.88 -5.51 -3.68
N GLU A 39 -18.28 -6.37 -2.76
CA GLU A 39 -18.13 -6.13 -1.30
C GLU A 39 -16.66 -5.96 -0.89
N ARG A 40 -15.73 -6.57 -1.63
CA ARG A 40 -14.29 -6.49 -1.42
C ARG A 40 -13.66 -5.23 -2.02
N GLN A 41 -14.39 -4.44 -2.80
CA GLN A 41 -13.87 -3.25 -3.45
C GLN A 41 -13.60 -2.14 -2.43
N GLY A 42 -12.40 -1.57 -2.45
CA GLY A 42 -11.98 -0.49 -1.56
C GLY A 42 -10.66 0.13 -2.01
N ILE A 43 -10.09 0.93 -1.11
CA ILE A 43 -8.74 1.50 -1.31
C ILE A 43 -7.72 0.36 -1.28
N VAL A 44 -6.87 0.27 -2.30
CA VAL A 44 -5.91 -0.83 -2.49
C VAL A 44 -4.98 -1.03 -1.28
N HIS A 45 -4.62 0.05 -0.59
CA HIS A 45 -3.73 -0.01 0.58
C HIS A 45 -4.43 -0.59 1.83
N VAL A 46 -5.76 -0.67 1.82
CA VAL A 46 -6.57 -1.32 2.84
C VAL A 46 -6.93 -2.74 2.40
N ILE A 47 -7.54 -2.89 1.23
CA ILE A 47 -8.01 -4.20 0.77
C ILE A 47 -6.87 -5.17 0.44
N GLY A 48 -5.71 -4.68 -0.01
CA GLY A 48 -4.55 -5.51 -0.26
C GLY A 48 -4.12 -6.29 0.98
N PRO A 49 -3.84 -5.62 2.11
CA PRO A 49 -3.58 -6.27 3.40
C PRO A 49 -4.75 -7.11 3.92
N GLU A 50 -5.97 -6.56 3.96
CA GLU A 50 -7.15 -7.24 4.50
C GLU A 50 -7.55 -8.49 3.70
N GLN A 51 -7.26 -8.51 2.41
CA GLN A 51 -7.46 -9.67 1.55
C GLN A 51 -6.24 -10.62 1.53
N GLY A 52 -5.23 -10.40 2.37
CA GLY A 52 -4.03 -11.23 2.42
C GLY A 52 -3.18 -11.19 1.14
N LEU A 53 -3.35 -10.16 0.31
CA LEU A 53 -2.63 -10.01 -0.95
C LEU A 53 -1.26 -9.36 -0.78
N THR A 54 -1.00 -8.72 0.37
CA THR A 54 0.28 -8.08 0.69
C THR A 54 1.08 -8.96 1.63
N LEU A 55 2.23 -9.44 1.18
CA LEU A 55 3.09 -10.35 1.93
C LEU A 55 4.52 -9.81 2.02
N PRO A 56 5.29 -10.20 3.07
CA PRO A 56 6.71 -9.86 3.18
C PRO A 56 7.53 -10.30 1.95
N GLY A 57 8.44 -9.44 1.53
CA GLY A 57 9.32 -9.70 0.38
C GLY A 57 8.69 -9.48 -0.99
N MET A 58 7.43 -9.13 -1.08
CA MET A 58 6.79 -8.78 -2.35
C MET A 58 7.26 -7.42 -2.86
N THR A 59 7.20 -7.23 -4.18
CA THR A 59 7.23 -5.91 -4.79
C THR A 59 5.80 -5.52 -5.17
N VAL A 60 5.35 -4.35 -4.68
CA VAL A 60 4.00 -3.83 -4.93
C VAL A 60 4.11 -2.48 -5.63
N VAL A 61 3.51 -2.38 -6.81
CA VAL A 61 3.43 -1.12 -7.56
C VAL A 61 1.98 -0.80 -7.91
N CYS A 62 1.61 0.46 -7.83
CA CYS A 62 0.24 0.90 -8.06
C CYS A 62 0.26 2.37 -8.53
N GLY A 63 -0.78 2.81 -9.21
CA GLY A 63 -0.95 4.19 -9.67
C GLY A 63 -1.28 5.20 -8.56
N ASP A 64 -1.12 4.83 -7.30
CA ASP A 64 -1.33 5.69 -6.12
C ASP A 64 -0.01 5.96 -5.41
N SER A 65 0.26 7.24 -5.08
CA SER A 65 1.50 7.66 -4.41
C SER A 65 1.71 7.01 -3.05
N HIS A 66 0.62 6.69 -2.32
CA HIS A 66 0.67 6.08 -0.99
C HIS A 66 0.80 4.56 -0.99
N THR A 67 1.19 3.96 -2.11
CA THR A 67 1.51 2.52 -2.22
C THR A 67 2.59 2.10 -1.22
N SER A 68 3.43 3.02 -0.76
CA SER A 68 4.39 2.79 0.33
C SER A 68 3.77 2.21 1.60
N THR A 69 2.45 2.34 1.81
CA THR A 69 1.71 1.73 2.93
C THR A 69 1.97 0.23 3.05
N HIS A 70 2.08 -0.47 1.93
CA HIS A 70 2.36 -1.92 1.93
C HIS A 70 3.74 -2.28 2.49
N GLY A 71 4.65 -1.30 2.61
CA GLY A 71 5.94 -1.48 3.28
C GLY A 71 5.85 -1.81 4.77
N ALA A 72 4.72 -1.54 5.41
CA ALA A 72 4.42 -1.98 6.78
C ALA A 72 4.46 -3.51 6.95
N PHE A 73 4.31 -4.24 5.86
CA PHE A 73 4.37 -5.71 5.79
C PHE A 73 5.73 -6.23 5.33
N GLY A 74 6.74 -5.37 5.19
CA GLY A 74 8.04 -5.76 4.63
C GLY A 74 8.02 -5.96 3.11
N ALA A 75 7.06 -5.38 2.40
CA ALA A 75 7.02 -5.33 0.95
C ALA A 75 7.78 -4.11 0.42
N LEU A 76 8.49 -4.25 -0.69
CA LEU A 76 9.02 -3.10 -1.43
C LEU A 76 7.89 -2.49 -2.26
N ALA A 77 7.32 -1.40 -1.76
CA ALA A 77 6.10 -0.84 -2.31
C ALA A 77 6.28 0.63 -2.71
N MET A 78 5.83 0.98 -3.91
CA MET A 78 5.98 2.33 -4.43
C MET A 78 4.89 2.70 -5.43
N GLY A 79 4.50 3.99 -5.41
CA GLY A 79 3.64 4.58 -6.43
C GLY A 79 4.38 4.74 -7.75
N ILE A 80 3.67 4.49 -8.86
CA ILE A 80 4.17 4.65 -10.22
C ILE A 80 3.16 5.40 -11.08
N GLY A 81 3.62 6.00 -12.17
CA GLY A 81 2.75 6.70 -13.11
C GLY A 81 1.88 5.75 -13.94
N THR A 82 0.81 6.27 -14.53
CA THR A 82 -0.13 5.47 -15.35
C THR A 82 0.54 4.77 -16.52
N SER A 83 1.49 5.42 -17.20
CA SER A 83 2.27 4.79 -18.28
C SER A 83 3.19 3.68 -17.78
N GLU A 84 3.72 3.81 -16.56
CA GLU A 84 4.50 2.74 -15.93
C GLU A 84 3.59 1.57 -15.51
N VAL A 85 2.34 1.83 -15.07
CA VAL A 85 1.35 0.78 -14.81
C VAL A 85 1.08 -0.03 -16.07
N GLU A 86 0.83 0.63 -17.21
CA GLU A 86 0.67 -0.03 -18.51
C GLU A 86 1.88 -0.90 -18.86
N HIS A 87 3.09 -0.34 -18.70
CA HIS A 87 4.33 -1.07 -18.96
C HIS A 87 4.48 -2.30 -18.07
N VAL A 88 4.21 -2.17 -16.77
CA VAL A 88 4.30 -3.30 -15.82
C VAL A 88 3.27 -4.37 -16.13
N LEU A 89 2.03 -4.00 -16.47
CA LEU A 89 1.01 -4.96 -16.86
C LEU A 89 1.41 -5.74 -18.13
N ALA A 90 2.06 -5.07 -19.07
CA ALA A 90 2.49 -5.69 -20.33
C ALA A 90 3.76 -6.55 -20.19
N THR A 91 4.70 -6.15 -19.34
CA THR A 91 6.07 -6.72 -19.32
C THR A 91 6.48 -7.35 -18.00
N GLN A 92 5.74 -7.10 -16.93
CA GLN A 92 6.08 -7.45 -15.54
C GLN A 92 7.43 -6.85 -15.08
N CYS A 93 7.87 -5.77 -15.73
CA CYS A 93 9.12 -5.09 -15.45
C CYS A 93 8.89 -3.59 -15.18
N LEU A 94 9.73 -3.04 -14.31
CA LEU A 94 9.82 -1.61 -14.06
C LEU A 94 11.28 -1.18 -14.09
N ILE A 95 11.58 -0.10 -14.82
CA ILE A 95 12.90 0.51 -14.78
C ILE A 95 12.92 1.47 -13.58
N ALA A 96 13.76 1.18 -12.61
CA ALA A 96 13.90 2.00 -11.42
C ALA A 96 15.35 2.32 -11.11
N TYR A 97 15.63 3.55 -10.67
CA TYR A 97 16.93 3.89 -10.12
C TYR A 97 17.06 3.33 -8.72
N LYS A 98 18.21 2.75 -8.41
CA LYS A 98 18.51 2.25 -7.07
C LYS A 98 18.48 3.41 -6.07
N GLN A 99 17.54 3.36 -5.14
CA GLN A 99 17.45 4.31 -4.04
C GLN A 99 18.50 4.02 -2.97
N LYS A 100 18.88 5.06 -2.24
CA LYS A 100 19.66 4.90 -1.00
C LYS A 100 18.77 4.37 0.12
N ASN A 101 19.37 3.76 1.12
CA ASN A 101 18.66 3.34 2.33
C ASN A 101 18.84 4.40 3.42
N MET A 102 17.74 4.77 4.08
CA MET A 102 17.72 5.60 5.28
C MET A 102 17.08 4.78 6.39
N ARG A 103 17.74 4.66 7.52
CA ARG A 103 17.16 4.04 8.70
C ARG A 103 16.81 5.09 9.74
N ILE A 104 15.59 5.07 10.22
CA ILE A 104 15.09 5.95 11.29
C ILE A 104 14.75 5.06 12.49
N ASN A 105 15.56 5.17 13.55
CA ASN A 105 15.31 4.47 14.80
C ASN A 105 14.46 5.35 15.71
N ILE A 106 13.39 4.78 16.26
CA ILE A 106 12.49 5.44 17.19
C ILE A 106 12.41 4.55 18.43
N GLU A 107 12.96 5.06 19.52
CA GLU A 107 13.14 4.32 20.77
C GLU A 107 12.24 4.86 21.88
N GLY A 108 11.80 3.96 22.75
CA GLY A 108 10.98 4.27 23.91
C GLY A 108 9.50 4.04 23.69
N ASP A 109 8.71 4.40 24.67
CA ASP A 109 7.26 4.25 24.65
C ASP A 109 6.60 5.55 24.20
N LEU A 110 5.54 5.44 23.40
CA LEU A 110 4.73 6.59 23.05
C LEU A 110 3.94 7.06 24.27
N LEU A 111 3.91 8.37 24.45
CA LEU A 111 3.05 8.97 25.47
C LEU A 111 1.57 8.71 25.13
N GLU A 112 0.74 8.66 26.16
CA GLU A 112 -0.71 8.61 25.99
C GLU A 112 -1.16 9.74 25.05
N ARG A 113 -2.00 9.41 24.06
CA ARG A 113 -2.53 10.32 23.02
C ARG A 113 -1.55 10.67 21.89
N VAL A 114 -0.32 10.13 21.88
CA VAL A 114 0.57 10.25 20.72
C VAL A 114 0.31 9.11 19.76
N SER A 115 -0.06 9.43 18.55
CA SER A 115 -0.35 8.47 17.49
C SER A 115 0.85 8.27 16.56
N ALA A 116 0.81 7.23 15.73
CA ALA A 116 1.81 7.00 14.68
C ALA A 116 1.89 8.20 13.70
N LYS A 117 0.78 8.90 13.47
CA LYS A 117 0.76 10.12 12.65
C LYS A 117 1.59 11.24 13.30
N ASP A 118 1.47 11.44 14.61
CA ASP A 118 2.24 12.47 15.31
C ASP A 118 3.74 12.16 15.23
N VAL A 119 4.12 10.89 15.36
CA VAL A 119 5.50 10.43 15.17
C VAL A 119 6.00 10.76 13.77
N THR A 120 5.21 10.46 12.74
CA THR A 120 5.60 10.76 11.36
C THR A 120 5.71 12.26 11.11
N MET A 121 4.77 13.05 11.61
CA MET A 121 4.82 14.51 11.49
C MET A 121 6.03 15.10 12.19
N PHE A 122 6.42 14.54 13.34
CA PHE A 122 7.65 14.93 14.03
C PHE A 122 8.89 14.62 13.18
N ILE A 123 8.97 13.41 12.61
CA ILE A 123 10.09 13.02 11.72
C ILE A 123 10.19 13.98 10.55
N ILE A 124 9.07 14.25 9.87
CA ILE A 124 9.03 15.18 8.72
C ILE A 124 9.47 16.58 9.15
N GLY A 125 9.06 17.03 10.34
CA GLY A 125 9.50 18.28 10.91
C GLY A 125 11.02 18.36 11.15
N GLN A 126 11.69 17.22 11.44
CA GLN A 126 13.12 17.17 11.64
C GLN A 126 13.92 17.10 10.32
N ILE A 127 13.48 16.28 9.37
CA ILE A 127 14.23 16.03 8.12
C ILE A 127 13.75 16.91 6.96
N GLY A 128 12.60 17.54 7.08
CA GLY A 128 11.94 18.31 6.03
C GLY A 128 11.14 17.44 5.03
N THR A 129 10.26 18.07 4.26
CA THR A 129 9.40 17.41 3.27
C THR A 129 10.16 16.81 2.08
N ALA A 130 11.43 17.14 1.91
CA ALA A 130 12.32 16.58 0.88
C ALA A 130 13.46 15.75 1.48
N GLY A 131 13.50 15.57 2.80
CA GLY A 131 14.60 14.88 3.48
C GLY A 131 14.75 13.42 3.09
N GLY A 132 13.66 12.77 2.70
CA GLY A 132 13.62 11.40 2.21
C GLY A 132 13.83 11.23 0.69
N THR A 133 14.03 12.32 -0.04
CA THR A 133 14.16 12.25 -1.51
C THR A 133 15.36 11.40 -1.93
N GLY A 134 15.12 10.40 -2.75
CA GLY A 134 16.14 9.46 -3.22
C GLY A 134 16.43 8.32 -2.23
N PHE A 135 15.59 8.17 -1.21
CA PHE A 135 15.72 7.10 -0.21
C PHE A 135 14.50 6.17 -0.17
N ASN A 136 14.77 4.94 0.23
CA ASN A 136 13.81 4.06 0.87
C ASN A 136 14.04 4.17 2.39
N ILE A 137 13.00 4.47 3.15
CA ILE A 137 13.10 4.63 4.62
C ILE A 137 12.75 3.31 5.29
N GLU A 138 13.63 2.83 6.16
CA GLU A 138 13.36 1.76 7.12
C GLU A 138 13.07 2.39 8.48
N TYR A 139 11.88 2.14 9.02
CA TYR A 139 11.52 2.50 10.38
C TYR A 139 11.81 1.33 11.31
N ALA A 140 12.53 1.59 12.41
CA ALA A 140 12.98 0.59 13.36
C ALA A 140 13.02 1.17 14.78
N GLY A 141 13.32 0.30 15.75
CA GLY A 141 13.42 0.63 17.16
C GLY A 141 12.21 0.17 17.96
N SER A 142 12.35 0.22 19.28
CA SER A 142 11.37 -0.34 20.23
C SER A 142 9.96 0.26 20.08
N THR A 143 9.87 1.55 19.76
CA THR A 143 8.58 2.18 19.49
C THR A 143 7.87 1.52 18.28
N ILE A 144 8.62 1.22 17.22
CA ILE A 144 8.06 0.63 15.99
C ILE A 144 7.62 -0.82 16.22
N GLU A 145 8.41 -1.58 16.99
CA GLU A 145 8.09 -2.96 17.37
C GLU A 145 6.78 -3.04 18.16
N ASN A 146 6.52 -2.03 19.01
CA ASN A 146 5.31 -1.93 19.82
C ASN A 146 4.08 -1.36 19.09
N LEU A 147 4.25 -0.83 17.86
CA LEU A 147 3.11 -0.34 17.07
C LEU A 147 2.25 -1.48 16.53
N SER A 148 0.94 -1.23 16.49
CA SER A 148 0.01 -2.07 15.72
C SER A 148 0.32 -1.99 14.22
N MET A 149 -0.23 -2.93 13.45
CA MET A 149 -0.07 -2.89 11.98
C MET A 149 -0.63 -1.62 11.37
N GLU A 150 -1.74 -1.09 11.87
CA GLU A 150 -2.34 0.18 11.43
C GLU A 150 -1.41 1.38 11.71
N GLY A 151 -0.72 1.37 12.85
CA GLY A 151 0.30 2.35 13.18
C GLY A 151 1.49 2.28 12.22
N ARG A 152 1.99 1.08 11.91
CA ARG A 152 3.06 0.85 10.94
C ARG A 152 2.63 1.24 9.52
N MET A 153 1.39 0.94 9.13
CA MET A 153 0.81 1.37 7.86
C MET A 153 0.77 2.89 7.76
N THR A 154 0.43 3.59 8.84
CA THR A 154 0.42 5.05 8.89
C THR A 154 1.82 5.63 8.65
N LEU A 155 2.86 5.10 9.31
CA LEU A 155 4.25 5.52 9.10
C LEU A 155 4.70 5.31 7.65
N CYS A 156 4.50 4.12 7.13
CA CYS A 156 4.88 3.78 5.75
C CYS A 156 4.08 4.58 4.72
N ASN A 157 2.79 4.79 4.96
CA ASN A 157 1.92 5.63 4.13
C ASN A 157 2.49 7.03 3.97
N MET A 158 2.81 7.66 5.09
CA MET A 158 3.27 9.06 5.12
C MET A 158 4.77 9.24 4.77
N SER A 159 5.47 8.19 4.37
CA SER A 159 6.86 8.32 3.90
C SER A 159 6.96 9.19 2.65
N ILE A 160 5.90 9.22 1.83
CA ILE A 160 5.85 10.04 0.62
C ILE A 160 5.84 11.54 0.94
N GLU A 161 5.27 11.97 2.06
CA GLU A 161 5.28 13.36 2.50
C GLU A 161 6.68 13.83 2.92
N ALA A 162 7.56 12.90 3.29
CA ALA A 162 8.99 13.17 3.47
C ALA A 162 9.78 13.15 2.16
N GLY A 163 9.12 12.90 1.03
CA GLY A 163 9.75 12.78 -0.30
C GLY A 163 10.39 11.41 -0.57
N ALA A 164 10.23 10.43 0.32
CA ALA A 164 10.81 9.11 0.14
C ALA A 164 10.08 8.31 -0.96
N ARG A 165 10.80 7.41 -1.62
CA ARG A 165 10.21 6.51 -2.62
C ARG A 165 9.35 5.43 -1.98
N SER A 166 9.75 4.97 -0.79
CA SER A 166 9.13 3.87 -0.06
C SER A 166 9.42 4.01 1.43
N GLY A 167 8.51 3.53 2.27
CA GLY A 167 8.73 3.35 3.71
C GLY A 167 8.52 1.89 4.05
N MET A 168 9.33 1.34 4.94
CA MET A 168 9.31 -0.08 5.28
C MET A 168 9.47 -0.30 6.78
N VAL A 169 8.81 -1.35 7.28
CA VAL A 169 9.06 -1.93 8.60
C VAL A 169 9.46 -3.38 8.40
N ALA A 170 10.49 -3.84 9.09
CA ALA A 170 10.89 -5.24 9.05
C ALA A 170 9.74 -6.11 9.59
N PRO A 171 9.32 -7.18 8.87
CA PRO A 171 8.26 -8.05 9.34
C PRO A 171 8.70 -8.80 10.61
N ASP A 172 7.82 -8.83 11.59
CA ASP A 172 7.99 -9.49 12.88
C ASP A 172 6.75 -10.29 13.26
N GLN A 173 6.65 -10.72 14.52
CA GLN A 173 5.53 -11.53 15.00
C GLN A 173 4.18 -10.79 14.82
N THR A 174 4.12 -9.47 15.07
CA THR A 174 2.94 -8.65 14.87
C THR A 174 2.47 -8.70 13.41
N THR A 175 3.41 -8.61 12.46
CA THR A 175 3.12 -8.73 11.03
C THR A 175 2.59 -10.14 10.68
N PHE A 176 3.24 -11.18 11.18
CA PHE A 176 2.83 -12.57 10.88
C PHE A 176 1.48 -12.93 11.49
N ASP A 177 1.18 -12.45 12.68
CA ASP A 177 -0.11 -12.67 13.34
C ASP A 177 -1.24 -11.95 12.58
N TYR A 178 -1.01 -10.74 12.11
CA TYR A 178 -1.97 -10.03 11.25
C TYR A 178 -2.25 -10.79 9.95
N ILE A 179 -1.19 -11.18 9.22
CA ILE A 179 -1.32 -11.92 7.96
C ILE A 179 -2.05 -13.24 8.18
N LYS A 180 -1.75 -13.94 9.27
CA LYS A 180 -2.42 -15.19 9.63
C LYS A 180 -3.91 -14.96 9.91
N ALA A 181 -4.26 -13.93 10.65
CA ALA A 181 -5.65 -13.60 10.97
C ALA A 181 -6.47 -13.29 9.70
N VAL A 182 -5.94 -12.48 8.78
CA VAL A 182 -6.64 -12.16 7.53
C VAL A 182 -6.69 -13.35 6.57
N SER A 183 -5.69 -14.21 6.53
CA SER A 183 -5.66 -15.42 5.69
C SER A 183 -6.77 -16.40 6.06
N TYR A 184 -7.17 -16.48 7.33
CA TYR A 184 -8.30 -17.31 7.76
C TYR A 184 -9.64 -16.82 7.22
N THR A 185 -9.82 -15.53 7.02
CA THR A 185 -11.03 -14.96 6.40
C THR A 185 -11.16 -15.34 4.91
N HIS A 186 -10.06 -15.70 4.26
CA HIS A 186 -10.03 -16.05 2.83
C HIS A 186 -10.01 -17.54 2.54
N LEU A 187 -9.67 -18.39 3.49
CA LEU A 187 -9.73 -19.86 3.35
C LEU A 187 -11.16 -20.38 3.08
N THR A 188 -12.18 -19.54 3.28
CA THR A 188 -13.57 -19.84 2.97
C THR A 188 -14.00 -19.42 1.56
N LEU A 189 -13.16 -18.72 0.81
CA LEU A 189 -13.42 -18.35 -0.58
C LEU A 189 -12.72 -19.34 -1.52
N PRO A 190 -13.39 -19.82 -2.59
CA PRO A 190 -12.77 -20.73 -3.53
C PRO A 190 -11.63 -20.01 -4.26
N THR A 191 -10.40 -20.25 -3.81
CA THR A 191 -9.21 -19.84 -4.54
C THR A 191 -9.11 -20.69 -5.79
N LYS A 192 -9.41 -20.12 -6.95
CA LYS A 192 -8.86 -20.67 -8.19
C LYS A 192 -7.34 -20.53 -8.07
N ARG A 193 -6.65 -21.67 -7.96
CA ARG A 193 -5.19 -21.72 -8.07
C ARG A 193 -4.81 -21.14 -9.45
N ILE A 194 -3.92 -20.16 -9.43
CA ILE A 194 -3.19 -19.73 -10.60
C ILE A 194 -2.17 -20.80 -10.96
#